data_924bdc26386a78bcabdf7b01ddcb8159
#
_entry.id   924bdc26386a78bcabdf7b01ddcb8159
#
_cell.length_a   1.000
_cell.length_b   1.000
_cell.length_c   1.000
_cell.angle_alpha   90.00
_cell.angle_beta   90.00
_cell.angle_gamma   90.00
#
_symmetry.space_group_name_H-M   'P 1'
#
loop_
_entity.id
_entity.type
_entity.pdbx_description
1 polymer ?
#
loop_
_entity_poly.entity_id
_entity_poly.type
_entity_poly.pdbx_seq_one_letter_code
_entity_poly.pdbx_strand_id
1 'polypeptide(L)'
;FSKILTFFGFEAKINKRVALLRRLSDKMTYESKITFVKSLILPLYDYCSSIFMLTDNSVIVKIQRCINKALRIVLKVPRDTSINTMLEKLRILSVEDRVKLNCIKTINKTVHKGVPIILAKKFKMRKNVTKNTRELRNDNQFDIPKWKVKICVKSIFHDGLKMYNDFIKTKFDDKSFLKNCRDFIKMRKD
;
A
#
# COMPACT_ATOMS: atom_id res chain seq x y z
N PHE A 1 2.83 7.23 17.70
CA PHE A 1 2.60 6.26 16.60
C PHE A 1 3.86 5.47 16.27
N SER A 2 5.06 6.08 16.26
CA SER A 2 6.31 5.32 16.07
C SER A 2 6.50 4.23 17.12
N LYS A 3 6.11 4.50 18.39
CA LYS A 3 6.13 3.52 19.49
C LYS A 3 5.13 2.36 19.29
N ILE A 4 3.99 2.58 18.63
CA ILE A 4 3.01 1.50 18.35
C ILE A 4 3.60 0.49 17.36
N LEU A 5 4.33 0.95 16.35
CA LEU A 5 4.97 0.06 15.38
C LEU A 5 6.18 -0.70 15.95
N THR A 6 6.92 -0.08 16.86
CA THR A 6 7.93 -0.79 17.66
C THR A 6 7.28 -1.80 18.61
N PHE A 7 6.11 -1.47 19.16
CA PHE A 7 5.34 -2.39 20.02
C PHE A 7 4.91 -3.66 19.29
N PHE A 8 4.51 -3.57 18.01
CA PHE A 8 4.16 -4.76 17.21
C PHE A 8 5.38 -5.57 16.74
N GLY A 9 6.60 -5.11 16.97
CA GLY A 9 7.82 -5.84 16.61
C GLY A 9 7.90 -6.22 15.11
N PHE A 10 7.28 -5.45 14.21
CA PHE A 10 7.24 -5.75 12.79
C PHE A 10 8.63 -5.91 12.18
N GLU A 11 9.53 -4.97 12.49
CA GLU A 11 10.89 -5.01 11.99
C GLU A 11 11.60 -6.29 12.45
N ALA A 12 11.45 -6.66 13.72
CA ALA A 12 12.01 -7.88 14.28
C ALA A 12 11.45 -9.15 13.60
N LYS A 13 10.12 -9.19 13.36
CA LYS A 13 9.47 -10.29 12.66
C LYS A 13 9.96 -10.42 11.22
N ILE A 14 10.10 -9.32 10.49
CA ILE A 14 10.64 -9.32 9.13
C ILE A 14 12.09 -9.78 9.13
N ASN A 15 12.93 -9.25 10.02
CA ASN A 15 14.33 -9.62 10.11
C ASN A 15 14.53 -11.11 10.46
N LYS A 16 13.71 -11.69 11.34
CA LYS A 16 13.71 -13.14 11.62
C LYS A 16 13.43 -13.95 10.35
N ARG A 17 12.43 -13.56 9.56
CA ARG A 17 12.10 -14.25 8.30
C ARG A 17 13.18 -14.05 7.23
N VAL A 18 13.79 -12.88 7.16
CA VAL A 18 14.94 -12.63 6.27
C VAL A 18 16.15 -13.48 6.66
N ALA A 19 16.42 -13.64 7.96
CA ALA A 19 17.47 -14.51 8.46
C ALA A 19 17.21 -15.99 8.10
N LEU A 20 15.94 -16.44 8.22
CA LEU A 20 15.55 -17.78 7.80
C LEU A 20 15.74 -17.97 6.29
N LEU A 21 15.28 -17.02 5.46
CA LEU A 21 15.50 -17.04 4.02
C LEU A 21 17.00 -17.16 3.68
N ARG A 22 17.87 -16.43 4.40
CA ARG A 22 19.31 -16.48 4.19
C ARG A 22 19.87 -17.87 4.47
N ARG A 23 19.47 -18.51 5.56
CA ARG A 23 19.92 -19.88 5.92
C ARG A 23 19.49 -20.92 4.90
N LEU A 24 18.30 -20.76 4.34
CA LEU A 24 17.73 -21.70 3.39
C LEU A 24 18.12 -21.40 1.93
N SER A 25 18.70 -20.23 1.67
CA SER A 25 18.93 -19.72 0.31
C SER A 25 19.70 -20.65 -0.62
N ASP A 26 20.66 -21.40 -0.07
CA ASP A 26 21.50 -22.29 -0.89
C ASP A 26 20.78 -23.57 -1.29
N LYS A 27 19.76 -23.97 -0.51
CA LYS A 27 18.93 -25.16 -0.76
C LYS A 27 17.65 -24.85 -1.55
N MET A 28 17.35 -23.58 -1.79
CA MET A 28 16.12 -23.14 -2.44
C MET A 28 16.36 -22.72 -3.90
N THR A 29 15.43 -23.08 -4.77
CA THR A 29 15.40 -22.57 -6.15
C THR A 29 15.05 -21.08 -6.16
N TYR A 30 15.31 -20.41 -7.27
CA TYR A 30 14.97 -19.00 -7.44
C TYR A 30 13.47 -18.72 -7.21
N GLU A 31 12.62 -19.56 -7.81
CA GLU A 31 11.16 -19.41 -7.69
C GLU A 31 10.66 -19.64 -6.26
N SER A 32 11.23 -20.65 -5.57
CA SER A 32 10.90 -20.88 -4.16
C SER A 32 11.28 -19.70 -3.27
N LYS A 33 12.41 -19.03 -3.52
CA LYS A 33 12.79 -17.82 -2.80
C LYS A 33 11.81 -16.66 -3.04
N ILE A 34 11.38 -16.45 -4.29
CA ILE A 34 10.36 -15.44 -4.62
C ILE A 34 9.06 -15.74 -3.90
N THR A 35 8.61 -16.99 -3.95
CA THR A 35 7.41 -17.45 -3.26
C THR A 35 7.51 -17.22 -1.76
N PHE A 36 8.64 -17.55 -1.15
CA PHE A 36 8.91 -17.28 0.27
C PHE A 36 8.75 -15.80 0.61
N VAL A 37 9.33 -14.89 -0.18
CA VAL A 37 9.20 -13.45 0.04
C VAL A 37 7.75 -13.02 -0.09
N LYS A 38 7.06 -13.45 -1.15
CA LYS A 38 5.66 -13.06 -1.42
C LYS A 38 4.66 -13.63 -0.40
N SER A 39 4.89 -14.82 0.12
CA SER A 39 3.95 -15.49 1.04
C SER A 39 4.26 -15.23 2.52
N LEU A 40 5.51 -15.07 2.89
CA LEU A 40 5.90 -14.98 4.30
C LEU A 40 6.39 -13.59 4.73
N ILE A 41 7.04 -12.81 3.86
CA ILE A 41 7.59 -11.51 4.24
C ILE A 41 6.61 -10.39 3.94
N LEU A 42 6.12 -10.30 2.70
CA LEU A 42 5.24 -9.20 2.28
C LEU A 42 3.89 -9.17 3.03
N PRO A 43 3.21 -10.29 3.32
CA PRO A 43 1.92 -10.25 4.03
C PRO A 43 2.00 -9.70 5.44
N LEU A 44 3.15 -9.83 6.12
CA LEU A 44 3.34 -9.20 7.43
C LEU A 44 3.06 -7.70 7.40
N TYR A 45 3.53 -7.07 6.34
CA TYR A 45 3.38 -5.67 6.13
C TYR A 45 2.00 -5.28 5.58
N ASP A 46 1.44 -6.09 4.67
CA ASP A 46 0.13 -5.83 4.07
C ASP A 46 -1.00 -5.83 5.10
N TYR A 47 -0.89 -6.67 6.12
CA TYR A 47 -1.91 -6.79 7.18
C TYR A 47 -2.21 -5.46 7.88
N CYS A 48 -1.20 -4.63 8.11
CA CYS A 48 -1.35 -3.35 8.81
C CYS A 48 -1.14 -2.15 7.87
N SER A 49 -1.28 -2.32 6.57
CA SER A 49 -0.97 -1.29 5.57
C SER A 49 -1.68 0.05 5.81
N SER A 50 -2.94 0.02 6.27
CA SER A 50 -3.70 1.24 6.58
C SER A 50 -3.10 2.05 7.75
N ILE A 51 -2.44 1.37 8.71
CA ILE A 51 -1.74 2.03 9.82
C ILE A 51 -0.47 2.71 9.32
N PHE A 52 0.19 2.12 8.33
CA PHE A 52 1.41 2.70 7.77
C PHE A 52 1.19 4.03 7.04
N MET A 53 -0.03 4.33 6.60
CA MET A 53 -0.36 5.66 6.10
C MET A 53 -0.22 6.76 7.17
N LEU A 54 -0.47 6.41 8.43
CA LEU A 54 -0.40 7.33 9.57
C LEU A 54 1.03 7.50 10.12
N THR A 55 1.98 6.69 9.63
CA THR A 55 3.34 6.68 10.17
C THR A 55 4.25 7.68 9.49
N ASP A 56 5.37 7.95 10.14
CA ASP A 56 6.42 8.76 9.57
C ASP A 56 7.19 8.01 8.48
N ASN A 57 7.68 8.74 7.50
CA ASN A 57 8.46 8.18 6.40
C ASN A 57 9.69 7.39 6.89
N SER A 58 10.26 7.75 8.05
CA SER A 58 11.38 7.03 8.66
C SER A 58 11.09 5.56 8.92
N VAL A 59 9.84 5.23 9.31
CA VAL A 59 9.40 3.85 9.55
C VAL A 59 9.26 3.09 8.24
N ILE A 60 8.65 3.72 7.22
CA ILE A 60 8.52 3.13 5.88
C ILE A 60 9.89 2.80 5.30
N VAL A 61 10.85 3.71 5.43
CA VAL A 61 12.24 3.52 4.98
C VAL A 61 12.91 2.36 5.72
N LYS A 62 12.72 2.21 7.03
CA LYS A 62 13.27 1.08 7.81
C LYS A 62 12.72 -0.26 7.29
N ILE A 63 11.40 -0.34 7.09
CA ILE A 63 10.76 -1.55 6.55
C ILE A 63 11.26 -1.84 5.12
N GLN A 64 11.36 -0.81 4.27
CA GLN A 64 11.90 -0.97 2.92
C GLN A 64 13.32 -1.53 2.94
N ARG A 65 14.17 -1.07 3.86
CA ARG A 65 15.54 -1.59 4.04
C ARG A 65 15.53 -3.09 4.40
N CYS A 66 14.60 -3.52 5.27
CA CYS A 66 14.48 -4.94 5.63
C CYS A 66 14.04 -5.79 4.43
N ILE A 67 13.07 -5.31 3.64
CA ILE A 67 12.62 -5.98 2.42
C ILE A 67 13.75 -6.04 1.39
N ASN A 68 14.50 -4.94 1.20
CA ASN A 68 15.64 -4.91 0.27
C ASN A 68 16.70 -5.96 0.60
N LYS A 69 16.91 -6.27 1.90
CA LYS A 69 17.80 -7.38 2.29
C LYS A 69 17.28 -8.72 1.74
N ALA A 70 15.96 -8.97 1.82
CA ALA A 70 15.36 -10.18 1.28
C ALA A 70 15.47 -10.24 -0.25
N LEU A 71 15.22 -9.13 -0.94
CA LEU A 71 15.32 -9.07 -2.42
C LEU A 71 16.75 -9.36 -2.90
N ARG A 72 17.76 -8.85 -2.20
CA ARG A 72 19.18 -9.14 -2.53
C ARG A 72 19.51 -10.62 -2.37
N ILE A 73 18.99 -11.29 -1.35
CA ILE A 73 19.18 -12.74 -1.17
C ILE A 73 18.55 -13.50 -2.34
N VAL A 74 17.36 -13.11 -2.78
CA VAL A 74 16.67 -13.75 -3.91
C VAL A 74 17.47 -13.59 -5.21
N LEU A 75 17.92 -12.36 -5.49
CA LEU A 75 18.61 -12.03 -6.74
C LEU A 75 20.11 -12.34 -6.72
N LYS A 76 20.70 -12.64 -5.55
CA LYS A 76 22.15 -12.81 -5.36
C LYS A 76 22.96 -11.60 -5.87
N VAL A 77 22.48 -10.37 -5.59
CA VAL A 77 23.10 -9.12 -6.04
C VAL A 77 23.82 -8.39 -4.90
N PRO A 78 24.87 -7.59 -5.19
CA PRO A 78 25.60 -6.80 -4.20
C PRO A 78 24.75 -5.67 -3.60
N ARG A 79 25.33 -4.97 -2.58
CA ARG A 79 24.61 -3.93 -1.82
C ARG A 79 24.31 -2.66 -2.62
N ASP A 80 25.11 -2.36 -3.58
CA ASP A 80 25.09 -1.17 -4.45
C ASP A 80 24.04 -1.27 -5.57
N THR A 81 23.47 -2.46 -5.76
CA THR A 81 22.41 -2.63 -6.77
C THR A 81 21.20 -1.73 -6.47
N SER A 82 20.76 -0.99 -7.49
CA SER A 82 19.60 -0.10 -7.41
C SER A 82 18.35 -0.84 -6.92
N ILE A 83 17.63 -0.19 -6.00
CA ILE A 83 16.38 -0.73 -5.44
C ILE A 83 15.33 -0.89 -6.54
N ASN A 84 15.22 0.10 -7.44
CA ASN A 84 14.23 0.09 -8.51
C ASN A 84 14.45 -1.10 -9.44
N THR A 85 15.69 -1.36 -9.84
CA THR A 85 16.05 -2.52 -10.69
C THR A 85 15.66 -3.85 -10.02
N MET A 86 15.85 -3.99 -8.70
CA MET A 86 15.44 -5.20 -7.97
C MET A 86 13.93 -5.37 -7.92
N LEU A 87 13.20 -4.29 -7.65
CA LEU A 87 11.74 -4.30 -7.59
C LEU A 87 11.11 -4.65 -8.94
N GLU A 88 11.65 -4.09 -10.03
CA GLU A 88 11.21 -4.37 -11.40
C GLU A 88 11.45 -5.83 -11.79
N LYS A 89 12.69 -6.35 -11.60
CA LYS A 89 13.03 -7.75 -11.89
C LYS A 89 12.11 -8.74 -11.20
N LEU A 90 11.74 -8.47 -9.94
CA LEU A 90 10.89 -9.35 -9.14
C LEU A 90 9.39 -9.03 -9.30
N ARG A 91 9.04 -7.98 -10.03
CA ARG A 91 7.68 -7.45 -10.18
C ARG A 91 7.01 -7.23 -8.82
N ILE A 92 7.75 -6.65 -7.89
CA ILE A 92 7.30 -6.31 -6.54
C ILE A 92 7.22 -4.79 -6.42
N LEU A 93 6.13 -4.30 -5.84
CA LEU A 93 5.98 -2.88 -5.55
C LEU A 93 6.82 -2.48 -4.33
N SER A 94 7.25 -1.21 -4.29
CA SER A 94 7.85 -0.62 -3.10
C SER A 94 6.89 -0.67 -1.91
N VAL A 95 7.41 -0.52 -0.70
CA VAL A 95 6.61 -0.48 0.53
C VAL A 95 5.56 0.63 0.46
N GLU A 96 5.95 1.82 0.03
CA GLU A 96 5.06 2.97 -0.10
C GLU A 96 3.94 2.72 -1.13
N ASP A 97 4.28 2.22 -2.31
CA ASP A 97 3.29 1.92 -3.36
C ASP A 97 2.33 0.82 -2.93
N ARG A 98 2.82 -0.12 -2.15
CA ARG A 98 2.01 -1.21 -1.61
C ARG A 98 0.99 -0.71 -0.59
N VAL A 99 1.37 0.28 0.24
CA VAL A 99 0.41 0.97 1.15
C VAL A 99 -0.68 1.66 0.33
N LYS A 100 -0.29 2.43 -0.69
CA LYS A 100 -1.22 3.12 -1.57
C LYS A 100 -2.18 2.14 -2.25
N LEU A 101 -1.64 1.04 -2.79
CA LEU A 101 -2.44 -0.02 -3.42
C LEU A 101 -3.46 -0.65 -2.46
N ASN A 102 -3.02 -1.00 -1.26
CA ASN A 102 -3.89 -1.62 -0.27
C ASN A 102 -4.96 -0.63 0.25
N CYS A 103 -4.63 0.66 0.33
CA CYS A 103 -5.59 1.70 0.65
C CYS A 103 -6.70 1.78 -0.41
N ILE A 104 -6.33 1.88 -1.70
CA ILE A 104 -7.30 1.91 -2.81
C ILE A 104 -8.18 0.65 -2.80
N LYS A 105 -7.58 -0.54 -2.60
CA LYS A 105 -8.33 -1.80 -2.49
C LYS A 105 -9.33 -1.79 -1.34
N THR A 106 -8.93 -1.29 -0.18
CA THR A 106 -9.78 -1.23 1.01
C THR A 106 -10.96 -0.31 0.76
N ILE A 107 -10.73 0.88 0.21
CA ILE A 107 -11.79 1.83 -0.13
C ILE A 107 -12.73 1.22 -1.17
N ASN A 108 -12.19 0.64 -2.25
CA ASN A 108 -12.99 0.00 -3.29
C ASN A 108 -13.87 -1.13 -2.73
N LYS A 109 -13.29 -1.98 -1.88
CA LYS A 109 -14.05 -3.05 -1.19
C LYS A 109 -15.17 -2.48 -0.32
N THR A 110 -14.89 -1.40 0.40
CA THR A 110 -15.87 -0.74 1.25
C THR A 110 -17.01 -0.13 0.44
N VAL A 111 -16.71 0.48 -0.69
CA VAL A 111 -17.71 1.10 -1.58
C VAL A 111 -18.61 0.05 -2.23
N HIS A 112 -18.04 -1.01 -2.79
CA HIS A 112 -18.80 -1.99 -3.55
C HIS A 112 -19.44 -3.09 -2.69
N LYS A 113 -18.82 -3.43 -1.55
CA LYS A 113 -19.28 -4.54 -0.69
C LYS A 113 -19.82 -4.08 0.67
N GLY A 114 -19.71 -2.79 1.01
CA GLY A 114 -20.13 -2.27 2.31
C GLY A 114 -19.29 -2.78 3.51
N VAL A 115 -18.14 -3.40 3.26
CA VAL A 115 -17.29 -4.03 4.31
C VAL A 115 -15.92 -3.37 4.37
N PRO A 116 -15.46 -2.93 5.55
CA PRO A 116 -16.10 -2.94 6.88
C PRO A 116 -17.22 -1.89 7.02
N ILE A 117 -18.30 -2.26 7.70
CA ILE A 117 -19.49 -1.41 7.89
C ILE A 117 -19.13 -0.05 8.52
N ILE A 118 -18.18 -0.03 9.45
CA ILE A 118 -17.72 1.19 10.13
C ILE A 118 -17.15 2.21 9.14
N LEU A 119 -16.38 1.76 8.16
CA LEU A 119 -15.83 2.63 7.12
C LEU A 119 -16.92 3.05 6.13
N ALA A 120 -17.80 2.13 5.72
CA ALA A 120 -18.89 2.41 4.81
C ALA A 120 -19.81 3.53 5.32
N LYS A 121 -20.16 3.53 6.61
CA LYS A 121 -20.96 4.58 7.24
C LYS A 121 -20.26 5.94 7.28
N LYS A 122 -18.94 5.98 7.26
CA LYS A 122 -18.16 7.22 7.33
C LYS A 122 -17.80 7.79 5.96
N PHE A 123 -17.84 7.00 4.90
CA PHE A 123 -17.57 7.47 3.54
C PHE A 123 -18.82 8.12 2.97
N LYS A 124 -18.79 9.45 2.84
CA LYS A 124 -19.89 10.24 2.26
C LYS A 124 -19.57 10.61 0.83
N MET A 125 -20.45 10.28 -0.09
CA MET A 125 -20.36 10.79 -1.47
C MET A 125 -20.82 12.24 -1.54
N ARG A 126 -20.23 13.05 -2.40
CA ARG A 126 -20.61 14.45 -2.59
C ARG A 126 -22.08 14.61 -2.97
N LYS A 127 -22.60 13.73 -3.82
CA LYS A 127 -24.04 13.68 -4.19
C LYS A 127 -24.97 13.65 -2.96
N ASN A 128 -24.55 13.02 -1.87
CA ASN A 128 -25.37 12.89 -0.65
C ASN A 128 -25.17 14.05 0.33
N VAL A 129 -24.14 14.86 0.14
CA VAL A 129 -23.80 15.99 1.03
C VAL A 129 -24.35 17.30 0.47
N THR A 130 -24.30 17.48 -0.85
CA THR A 130 -24.83 18.66 -1.54
C THR A 130 -26.27 18.39 -1.97
N LYS A 131 -27.22 19.13 -1.39
CA LYS A 131 -28.65 19.10 -1.78
C LYS A 131 -28.91 19.75 -3.16
N ASN A 132 -27.94 19.77 -4.04
CA ASN A 132 -28.08 20.37 -5.36
C ASN A 132 -28.87 19.46 -6.29
N THR A 133 -29.90 19.99 -6.91
CA THR A 133 -30.74 19.33 -7.92
C THR A 133 -30.04 19.09 -9.26
N ARG A 134 -28.88 19.72 -9.51
CA ARG A 134 -28.07 19.54 -10.73
C ARG A 134 -26.94 18.54 -10.49
N GLU A 135 -26.80 17.55 -11.38
CA GLU A 135 -25.67 16.65 -11.39
C GLU A 135 -24.38 17.42 -11.73
N LEU A 136 -23.44 17.40 -10.80
CA LEU A 136 -22.13 18.01 -10.98
C LEU A 136 -21.13 16.96 -11.46
N ARG A 137 -20.13 17.37 -12.25
CA ARG A 137 -19.06 16.49 -12.77
C ARG A 137 -18.36 15.67 -11.68
N ASN A 138 -18.46 16.10 -10.42
CA ASN A 138 -17.75 15.51 -9.27
C ASN A 138 -18.68 14.79 -8.28
N ASP A 139 -19.95 14.54 -8.64
CA ASP A 139 -20.96 13.94 -7.75
C ASP A 139 -20.61 12.50 -7.33
N ASN A 140 -19.90 11.76 -8.20
CA ASN A 140 -19.44 10.41 -7.93
C ASN A 140 -18.15 10.34 -7.08
N GLN A 141 -17.65 11.48 -6.61
CA GLN A 141 -16.48 11.55 -5.74
C GLN A 141 -16.88 11.56 -4.26
N PHE A 142 -15.96 11.09 -3.43
CA PHE A 142 -16.13 11.18 -1.99
C PHE A 142 -15.88 12.60 -1.50
N ASP A 143 -16.67 13.01 -0.51
CA ASP A 143 -16.41 14.21 0.25
C ASP A 143 -15.21 14.00 1.16
N ILE A 144 -14.25 14.93 1.09
CA ILE A 144 -12.99 14.84 1.84
C ILE A 144 -13.11 15.74 3.06
N PRO A 145 -13.12 15.18 4.28
CA PRO A 145 -13.22 16.01 5.49
C PRO A 145 -11.99 16.90 5.62
N LYS A 146 -12.20 18.16 5.97
CA LYS A 146 -11.12 19.13 6.22
C LYS A 146 -10.56 18.92 7.64
N TRP A 147 -9.32 18.51 7.75
CA TRP A 147 -8.65 18.30 9.03
C TRP A 147 -7.51 19.29 9.20
N LYS A 148 -7.39 19.88 10.40
CA LYS A 148 -6.26 20.75 10.79
C LYS A 148 -5.06 19.92 11.27
N VAL A 149 -5.30 18.75 11.83
CA VAL A 149 -4.28 17.90 12.44
C VAL A 149 -3.58 17.05 11.39
N LYS A 150 -2.27 17.16 11.28
CA LYS A 150 -1.43 16.48 10.27
C LYS A 150 -1.63 14.96 10.20
N ILE A 151 -1.85 14.30 11.35
CA ILE A 151 -2.05 12.85 11.38
C ILE A 151 -3.39 12.44 10.76
N CYS A 152 -4.43 13.27 10.93
CA CYS A 152 -5.74 13.02 10.33
C CYS A 152 -5.70 13.21 8.81
N VAL A 153 -4.88 14.12 8.31
CA VAL A 153 -4.66 14.34 6.87
C VAL A 153 -4.04 13.11 6.22
N LYS A 154 -3.07 12.45 6.87
CA LYS A 154 -2.46 11.21 6.37
C LYS A 154 -3.38 9.97 6.45
N SER A 155 -4.59 10.11 6.98
CA SER A 155 -5.50 8.99 7.20
C SER A 155 -6.15 8.49 5.91
N ILE A 156 -6.73 7.28 5.99
CA ILE A 156 -7.56 6.72 4.91
C ILE A 156 -8.76 7.62 4.59
N PHE A 157 -9.25 8.41 5.56
CA PHE A 157 -10.39 9.31 5.39
C PHE A 157 -10.06 10.61 4.66
N HIS A 158 -8.81 10.99 4.55
CA HIS A 158 -8.39 12.19 3.82
C HIS A 158 -7.52 11.81 2.63
N ASP A 159 -6.25 11.48 2.84
CA ASP A 159 -5.33 11.16 1.74
C ASP A 159 -5.75 9.89 0.99
N GLY A 160 -6.31 8.91 1.68
CA GLY A 160 -6.86 7.72 1.06
C GLY A 160 -8.03 8.03 0.13
N LEU A 161 -9.02 8.79 0.59
CA LEU A 161 -10.17 9.20 -0.24
C LEU A 161 -9.75 10.13 -1.37
N LYS A 162 -8.81 11.06 -1.13
CA LYS A 162 -8.25 11.90 -2.18
C LYS A 162 -7.62 11.08 -3.29
N MET A 163 -6.78 10.13 -2.92
CA MET A 163 -6.13 9.22 -3.87
C MET A 163 -7.15 8.35 -4.63
N TYR A 164 -8.20 7.88 -3.96
CA TYR A 164 -9.25 7.11 -4.59
C TYR A 164 -10.11 7.96 -5.53
N ASN A 165 -10.41 9.21 -5.19
CA ASN A 165 -11.08 10.15 -6.10
C ASN A 165 -10.26 10.41 -7.36
N ASP A 166 -8.93 10.56 -7.23
CA ASP A 166 -8.03 10.71 -8.38
C ASP A 166 -8.00 9.42 -9.22
N PHE A 167 -8.00 8.25 -8.58
CA PHE A 167 -8.07 6.96 -9.26
C PHE A 167 -9.37 6.82 -10.10
N ILE A 168 -10.52 7.23 -9.57
CA ILE A 168 -11.79 7.19 -10.30
C ILE A 168 -11.78 8.13 -11.52
N LYS A 169 -11.12 9.30 -11.41
CA LYS A 169 -11.02 10.25 -12.53
C LYS A 169 -10.20 9.70 -13.68
N THR A 170 -9.23 8.86 -13.39
CA THR A 170 -8.39 8.23 -14.40
C THR A 170 -9.18 7.12 -15.08
N LYS A 171 -9.57 7.32 -16.34
CA LYS A 171 -10.23 6.29 -17.13
C LYS A 171 -9.20 5.25 -17.55
N PHE A 172 -9.39 4.03 -17.13
CA PHE A 172 -8.57 2.89 -17.54
C PHE A 172 -9.36 2.00 -18.51
N ASP A 173 -8.73 1.59 -19.58
CA ASP A 173 -9.33 0.72 -20.60
C ASP A 173 -9.34 -0.76 -20.18
N ASP A 174 -8.56 -1.13 -19.16
CA ASP A 174 -8.43 -2.51 -18.72
C ASP A 174 -9.51 -2.87 -17.70
N LYS A 175 -10.16 -4.00 -17.93
CA LYS A 175 -11.18 -4.57 -17.03
C LYS A 175 -10.60 -5.04 -15.69
N SER A 176 -9.28 -5.21 -15.58
CA SER A 176 -8.62 -5.67 -14.36
C SER A 176 -8.38 -4.53 -13.37
N PHE A 177 -9.20 -4.45 -12.32
CA PHE A 177 -9.05 -3.48 -11.23
C PHE A 177 -7.63 -3.45 -10.64
N LEU A 178 -7.01 -4.63 -10.45
CA LEU A 178 -5.68 -4.71 -9.85
C LEU A 178 -4.57 -4.16 -10.76
N LYS A 179 -4.71 -4.33 -12.06
CA LYS A 179 -3.78 -3.78 -13.05
C LYS A 179 -3.93 -2.27 -13.08
N ASN A 180 -5.16 -1.76 -13.20
CA ASN A 180 -5.47 -0.33 -13.17
C ASN A 180 -4.91 0.37 -11.93
N CYS A 181 -5.05 -0.24 -10.74
CA CYS A 181 -4.47 0.30 -9.51
C CYS A 181 -2.94 0.38 -9.56
N ARG A 182 -2.26 -0.62 -10.11
CA ARG A 182 -0.80 -0.62 -10.24
C ARG A 182 -0.32 0.44 -11.23
N ASP A 183 -1.00 0.58 -12.34
CA ASP A 183 -0.67 1.56 -13.38
C ASP A 183 -0.90 2.99 -12.87
N PHE A 184 -2.01 3.23 -12.17
CA PHE A 184 -2.27 4.50 -11.49
C PHE A 184 -1.16 4.89 -10.49
N ILE A 185 -0.68 3.92 -9.69
CA ILE A 185 0.38 4.19 -8.71
C ILE A 185 1.71 4.51 -9.40
N LYS A 186 2.00 3.90 -10.56
CA LYS A 186 3.20 4.20 -11.34
C LYS A 186 3.15 5.59 -11.95
N MET A 187 2.01 6.00 -12.54
CA MET A 187 1.81 7.34 -13.13
C MET A 187 2.01 8.48 -12.14
N ARG A 188 1.81 8.26 -10.84
CA ARG A 188 2.00 9.30 -9.81
C ARG A 188 3.44 9.45 -9.33
N LYS A 189 4.38 8.71 -9.88
CA LYS A 189 5.82 8.82 -9.56
C LYS A 189 6.56 9.71 -10.55
N ASP A 190 6.03 9.82 -11.74
CA ASP A 190 6.49 10.71 -12.80
C ASP A 190 5.88 12.11 -12.59
#